data_a69b2093af79f10cb0537d2ffd623dc0
#
_entry.id   a69b2093af79f10cb0537d2ffd623dc0
#
_cell.length_a   1.000
_cell.length_b   1.000
_cell.length_c   1.000
_cell.angle_alpha   90.00
_cell.angle_beta   90.00
_cell.angle_gamma   90.00
#
_symmetry.space_group_name_H-M   'P 1'
#
loop_
_entity.id
_entity.type
_entity.pdbx_description
1 polymer ?
#
loop_
_entity_poly.entity_id
_entity_poly.type
_entity_poly.pdbx_seq_one_letter_code
_entity_poly.pdbx_strand_id
1 'polypeptide(L)'
;SMSILYRKAPKHEHRTQKKLILSGIAVALLAGCIFFIRSKSNSVQALATNYTNISEAYENYGFVYCFTNSIIDTGISKPDNYSKESVDDVLNTLNASTYTTDTGVRPNIIFIQLESFFDVDMVKDLELSKDAIPNFHKLQKSFSNGFLTVPTVGAGTVNTEFEMLTGMSQRDFGTSEYPYKTILRKTAAESICYDLKQLGYASHCVHN
;
A
#
# COMPACT_ATOMS: atom_id res chain seq x y z
N SER A 1 -70.05 43.48 3.25
CA SER A 1 -69.03 42.94 4.15
C SER A 1 -67.94 42.22 3.37
N MET A 2 -66.76 42.81 3.37
CA MET A 2 -65.59 42.32 2.66
C MET A 2 -64.72 41.53 3.66
N SER A 3 -64.72 40.18 3.56
CA SER A 3 -63.90 39.32 4.37
C SER A 3 -62.53 39.14 3.73
N ILE A 4 -61.52 39.71 4.36
CA ILE A 4 -60.12 39.57 3.98
C ILE A 4 -59.66 38.17 4.37
N LEU A 5 -59.49 37.29 3.40
CA LEU A 5 -58.88 36.00 3.58
C LEU A 5 -57.36 36.14 3.80
N TYR A 6 -56.95 36.02 5.03
CA TYR A 6 -55.53 35.96 5.41
C TYR A 6 -54.95 34.59 4.96
N ARG A 7 -54.25 34.60 3.85
CA ARG A 7 -53.52 33.40 3.39
C ARG A 7 -52.27 33.24 4.25
N LYS A 8 -52.25 32.29 5.16
CA LYS A 8 -51.05 31.89 5.88
C LYS A 8 -49.99 31.45 4.87
N ALA A 9 -48.82 32.10 4.91
CA ALA A 9 -47.66 31.68 4.11
C ALA A 9 -47.26 30.23 4.43
N PRO A 10 -46.83 29.45 3.44
CA PRO A 10 -46.62 28.03 3.62
C PRO A 10 -45.45 27.76 4.57
N LYS A 11 -45.66 26.94 5.59
CA LYS A 11 -44.67 26.44 6.57
C LYS A 11 -43.50 25.71 5.91
N HIS A 12 -43.47 25.57 4.60
CA HIS A 12 -42.49 24.78 3.84
C HIS A 12 -41.11 25.47 3.73
N GLU A 13 -41.08 26.77 3.68
CA GLU A 13 -39.84 27.56 3.48
C GLU A 13 -38.90 27.49 4.70
N HIS A 14 -39.47 27.58 5.90
CA HIS A 14 -38.69 27.45 7.14
C HIS A 14 -38.10 26.05 7.37
N ARG A 15 -38.71 25.01 6.83
CA ARG A 15 -38.23 23.64 6.96
C ARG A 15 -37.07 23.37 6.02
N THR A 16 -37.06 23.99 4.85
CA THR A 16 -35.97 23.90 3.86
C THR A 16 -34.73 24.67 4.33
N GLN A 17 -34.92 25.88 4.89
CA GLN A 17 -33.82 26.67 5.45
C GLN A 17 -33.16 25.96 6.64
N LYS A 18 -33.94 25.36 7.55
CA LYS A 18 -33.39 24.57 8.66
C LYS A 18 -32.59 23.35 8.18
N LYS A 19 -33.05 22.65 7.13
CA LYS A 19 -32.31 21.54 6.54
C LYS A 19 -31.00 22.00 5.90
N LEU A 20 -31.00 23.12 5.19
CA LEU A 20 -29.81 23.73 4.59
C LEU A 20 -28.79 24.15 5.65
N ILE A 21 -29.23 24.75 6.74
CA ILE A 21 -28.37 25.12 7.87
C ILE A 21 -27.78 23.88 8.54
N LEU A 22 -28.60 22.84 8.81
CA LEU A 22 -28.11 21.59 9.39
C LEU A 22 -27.11 20.88 8.50
N SER A 23 -27.35 20.84 7.19
CA SER A 23 -26.40 20.25 6.23
C SER A 23 -25.11 21.06 6.16
N GLY A 24 -25.18 22.40 6.21
CA GLY A 24 -24.01 23.26 6.27
C GLY A 24 -23.15 23.04 7.53
N ILE A 25 -23.81 22.90 8.69
CA ILE A 25 -23.13 22.58 9.95
C ILE A 25 -22.48 21.18 9.87
N ALA A 26 -23.16 20.18 9.32
CA ALA A 26 -22.61 18.84 9.18
C ALA A 26 -21.37 18.83 8.27
N VAL A 27 -21.42 19.54 7.15
CA VAL A 27 -20.27 19.70 6.24
C VAL A 27 -19.12 20.43 6.93
N ALA A 28 -19.39 21.49 7.69
CA ALA A 28 -18.38 22.24 8.43
C ALA A 28 -17.70 21.40 9.52
N LEU A 29 -18.48 20.57 10.25
CA LEU A 29 -17.96 19.63 11.23
C LEU A 29 -17.09 18.56 10.56
N LEU A 30 -17.51 18.02 9.44
CA LEU A 30 -16.75 17.04 8.69
C LEU A 30 -15.42 17.63 8.18
N ALA A 31 -15.45 18.83 7.62
CA ALA A 31 -14.25 19.56 7.19
C ALA A 31 -13.32 19.88 8.38
N GLY A 32 -13.87 20.26 9.53
CA GLY A 32 -13.12 20.48 10.77
C GLY A 32 -12.45 19.21 11.28
N CYS A 33 -13.14 18.07 11.25
CA CYS A 33 -12.56 16.75 11.59
C CYS A 33 -11.42 16.39 10.64
N ILE A 34 -11.61 16.55 9.34
CA ILE A 34 -10.57 16.28 8.33
C ILE A 34 -9.35 17.16 8.56
N PHE A 35 -9.57 18.47 8.80
CA PHE A 35 -8.48 19.42 9.09
C PHE A 35 -7.73 19.05 10.38
N PHE A 36 -8.45 18.66 11.43
CA PHE A 36 -7.86 18.27 12.71
C PHE A 36 -7.01 16.98 12.55
N ILE A 37 -7.53 15.98 11.85
CA ILE A 37 -6.81 14.73 11.54
C ILE A 37 -5.55 15.06 10.73
N ARG A 38 -5.65 15.91 9.71
CA ARG A 38 -4.52 16.32 8.87
C ARG A 38 -3.45 17.11 9.66
N SER A 39 -3.89 18.00 10.56
CA SER A 39 -3.00 18.78 11.44
C SER A 39 -2.24 17.92 12.45
N LYS A 40 -2.79 16.77 12.83
CA LYS A 40 -2.16 15.79 13.72
C LYS A 40 -1.47 14.65 12.98
N SER A 41 -1.44 14.68 11.66
CA SER A 41 -0.97 13.61 10.78
C SER A 41 0.46 13.13 11.08
N ASN A 42 1.35 14.02 11.52
CA ASN A 42 2.72 13.62 11.90
C ASN A 42 2.78 12.67 13.11
N SER A 43 1.80 12.76 14.03
CA SER A 43 1.67 11.82 15.16
C SER A 43 0.84 10.59 14.79
N VAL A 44 -0.04 10.72 13.79
CA VAL A 44 -0.96 9.68 13.31
C VAL A 44 -0.28 8.76 12.28
N GLN A 45 0.73 9.23 11.57
CA GLN A 45 1.51 8.44 10.63
C GLN A 45 2.21 7.24 11.31
N ALA A 46 2.54 7.38 12.61
CA ALA A 46 3.04 6.25 13.40
C ALA A 46 1.97 5.16 13.66
N LEU A 47 0.70 5.52 13.65
CA LEU A 47 -0.43 4.60 13.81
C LEU A 47 -0.80 3.92 12.48
N ALA A 48 -0.62 4.60 11.36
CA ALA A 48 -0.96 4.12 10.02
C ALA A 48 -0.02 3.02 9.49
N THR A 49 1.15 2.81 10.12
CA THR A 49 2.12 1.80 9.66
C THR A 49 1.67 0.35 9.85
N ASN A 50 0.56 0.10 10.54
CA ASN A 50 0.07 -1.25 10.86
C ASN A 50 -1.16 -1.68 10.06
N TYR A 51 -1.42 -1.11 8.89
CA TYR A 51 -2.54 -1.53 8.01
C TYR A 51 -2.30 -2.83 7.25
N THR A 52 -1.39 -3.67 7.69
CA THR A 52 -1.18 -5.01 7.10
C THR A 52 -2.41 -5.91 7.24
N ASN A 53 -3.25 -5.68 8.26
CA ASN A 53 -4.53 -6.34 8.45
C ASN A 53 -5.64 -5.29 8.60
N ILE A 54 -6.48 -5.18 7.60
CA ILE A 54 -7.54 -4.16 7.56
C ILE A 54 -8.59 -4.40 8.67
N SER A 55 -8.89 -5.64 9.01
CA SER A 55 -9.84 -5.98 10.08
C SER A 55 -9.32 -5.51 11.44
N GLU A 56 -8.05 -5.79 11.72
CA GLU A 56 -7.37 -5.35 12.94
C GLU A 56 -7.28 -3.82 13.03
N ALA A 57 -7.05 -3.16 11.89
CA ALA A 57 -7.06 -1.70 11.84
C ALA A 57 -8.44 -1.13 12.21
N TYR A 58 -9.53 -1.71 11.70
CA TYR A 58 -10.89 -1.28 12.05
C TYR A 58 -11.23 -1.55 13.52
N GLU A 59 -10.76 -2.65 14.11
CA GLU A 59 -10.91 -2.95 15.52
C GLU A 59 -10.16 -1.96 16.41
N ASN A 60 -8.90 -1.68 16.07
CA ASN A 60 -8.01 -0.85 16.89
C ASN A 60 -8.28 0.66 16.74
N TYR A 61 -8.63 1.12 15.53
CA TYR A 61 -8.74 2.55 15.22
C TYR A 61 -10.16 3.01 14.91
N GLY A 62 -11.08 2.09 14.69
CA GLY A 62 -12.49 2.36 14.39
C GLY A 62 -12.73 2.79 12.94
N PHE A 63 -14.01 2.67 12.53
CA PHE A 63 -14.44 2.91 11.14
C PHE A 63 -14.10 4.32 10.65
N VAL A 64 -14.41 5.35 11.46
CA VAL A 64 -14.26 6.76 11.04
C VAL A 64 -12.80 7.08 10.72
N TYR A 65 -11.89 6.61 11.56
CA TYR A 65 -10.46 6.82 11.36
C TYR A 65 -9.96 6.10 10.09
N CYS A 66 -10.22 4.80 9.98
CA CYS A 66 -9.75 3.99 8.87
C CYS A 66 -10.32 4.49 7.53
N PHE A 67 -11.61 4.81 7.48
CA PHE A 67 -12.26 5.36 6.29
C PHE A 67 -11.68 6.72 5.90
N THR A 68 -11.49 7.62 6.86
CA THR A 68 -10.91 8.94 6.59
C THR A 68 -9.47 8.80 6.11
N ASN A 69 -8.68 7.93 6.74
CA ASN A 69 -7.30 7.69 6.35
C ASN A 69 -7.19 7.10 4.94
N SER A 70 -8.07 6.19 4.55
CA SER A 70 -8.09 5.62 3.20
C SER A 70 -8.36 6.65 2.08
N ILE A 71 -8.98 7.79 2.42
CA ILE A 71 -9.22 8.89 1.48
C ILE A 71 -8.04 9.87 1.46
N ILE A 72 -7.39 10.10 2.61
CA ILE A 72 -6.35 11.12 2.78
C ILE A 72 -4.96 10.57 2.48
N ASP A 73 -4.69 9.33 2.85
CA ASP A 73 -3.39 8.70 2.65
C ASP A 73 -3.25 8.23 1.21
N THR A 74 -2.62 9.05 0.42
CA THR A 74 -2.31 8.80 -1.01
C THR A 74 -0.86 8.35 -1.23
N GLY A 75 -0.17 7.99 -0.14
CA GLY A 75 1.24 7.62 -0.18
C GLY A 75 2.20 8.81 -0.15
N ILE A 76 3.41 8.59 -0.59
CA ILE A 76 4.46 9.61 -0.62
C ILE A 76 4.09 10.73 -1.60
N SER A 77 4.11 11.95 -1.11
CA SER A 77 3.91 13.14 -1.95
C SER A 77 5.17 13.43 -2.77
N LYS A 78 4.96 13.98 -3.96
CA LYS A 78 6.07 14.46 -4.79
C LYS A 78 6.86 15.51 -4.00
N PRO A 79 8.20 15.37 -3.84
CA PRO A 79 9.03 16.35 -3.17
C PRO A 79 8.99 17.72 -3.87
N ASP A 80 9.11 18.80 -3.11
CA ASP A 80 9.07 20.17 -3.66
C ASP A 80 10.21 20.43 -4.66
N ASN A 81 11.37 19.81 -4.43
CA ASN A 81 12.55 19.92 -5.30
C ASN A 81 12.62 18.85 -6.40
N TYR A 82 11.52 18.15 -6.68
CA TYR A 82 11.51 17.12 -7.71
C TYR A 82 11.69 17.74 -9.10
N SER A 83 12.85 17.50 -9.67
CA SER A 83 13.24 17.94 -11.00
C SER A 83 14.05 16.86 -11.71
N LYS A 84 14.27 17.02 -13.01
CA LYS A 84 15.14 16.12 -13.76
C LYS A 84 16.57 16.15 -13.20
N GLU A 85 17.05 17.33 -12.85
CA GLU A 85 18.40 17.53 -12.30
C GLU A 85 18.57 16.79 -10.99
N SER A 86 17.56 16.86 -10.08
CA SER A 86 17.60 16.13 -8.80
C SER A 86 17.62 14.61 -9.00
N VAL A 87 16.90 14.11 -10.00
CA VAL A 87 16.92 12.68 -10.34
C VAL A 87 18.26 12.28 -10.95
N ASP A 88 18.80 13.08 -11.86
CA ASP A 88 20.10 12.84 -12.49
C ASP A 88 21.24 12.84 -11.43
N ASP A 89 21.17 13.70 -10.42
CA ASP A 89 22.13 13.74 -9.29
C ASP A 89 22.09 12.44 -8.47
N VAL A 90 20.90 11.92 -8.18
CA VAL A 90 20.73 10.64 -7.48
C VAL A 90 21.32 9.50 -8.33
N LEU A 91 21.00 9.45 -9.62
CA LEU A 91 21.54 8.44 -10.54
C LEU A 91 23.06 8.50 -10.66
N ASN A 92 23.65 9.69 -10.72
CA ASN A 92 25.09 9.88 -10.75
C ASN A 92 25.76 9.38 -9.46
N THR A 93 25.13 9.64 -8.31
CA THR A 93 25.60 9.17 -7.01
C THR A 93 25.55 7.64 -6.91
N LEU A 94 24.46 7.02 -7.39
CA LEU A 94 24.31 5.57 -7.43
C LEU A 94 25.35 4.94 -8.36
N ASN A 95 25.53 5.45 -9.56
CA ASN A 95 26.50 4.95 -10.52
C ASN A 95 27.96 5.07 -10.02
N ALA A 96 28.27 6.12 -9.27
CA ALA A 96 29.59 6.29 -8.66
C ALA A 96 29.88 5.30 -7.53
N SER A 97 28.80 4.78 -6.87
CA SER A 97 28.91 3.82 -5.75
C SER A 97 28.75 2.36 -6.17
N THR A 98 28.48 2.09 -7.46
CA THR A 98 28.23 0.73 -7.94
C THR A 98 29.55 -0.05 -8.05
N TYR A 99 29.78 -0.96 -7.16
CA TYR A 99 30.86 -1.96 -7.24
C TYR A 99 30.41 -3.10 -8.17
N THR A 100 30.59 -2.95 -9.46
CA THR A 100 30.35 -4.04 -10.41
C THR A 100 31.67 -4.74 -10.73
N THR A 101 31.94 -5.84 -10.09
CA THR A 101 32.85 -6.84 -10.62
C THR A 101 32.05 -7.72 -11.58
N ASP A 102 32.01 -7.37 -12.85
CA ASP A 102 31.49 -8.28 -13.86
C ASP A 102 32.39 -9.51 -13.96
N THR A 103 31.95 -10.61 -13.38
CA THR A 103 32.64 -11.89 -13.42
C THR A 103 32.51 -12.61 -14.75
N GLY A 104 31.71 -12.08 -15.69
CA GLY A 104 31.36 -12.73 -16.95
C GLY A 104 30.45 -13.97 -16.80
N VAL A 105 30.14 -14.36 -15.58
CA VAL A 105 29.24 -15.50 -15.30
C VAL A 105 27.79 -15.04 -15.38
N ARG A 106 26.99 -15.73 -16.15
CA ARG A 106 25.55 -15.45 -16.35
C ARG A 106 24.72 -16.69 -15.98
N PRO A 107 24.49 -16.94 -14.67
CA PRO A 107 23.68 -18.06 -14.21
C PRO A 107 22.21 -17.85 -14.61
N ASN A 108 21.45 -18.94 -14.79
CA ASN A 108 20.01 -18.86 -14.84
C ASN A 108 19.47 -18.41 -13.47
N ILE A 109 18.54 -17.47 -13.46
CA ILE A 109 17.92 -16.93 -12.25
C ILE A 109 16.46 -17.37 -12.26
N ILE A 110 16.03 -18.05 -11.21
CA ILE A 110 14.67 -18.54 -11.05
C ILE A 110 14.10 -17.96 -9.75
N PHE A 111 13.04 -17.15 -9.86
CA PHE A 111 12.25 -16.68 -8.73
C PHE A 111 11.02 -17.56 -8.61
N ILE A 112 10.79 -18.13 -7.43
CA ILE A 112 9.59 -18.93 -7.15
C ILE A 112 8.87 -18.30 -5.97
N GLN A 113 7.69 -17.75 -6.21
CA GLN A 113 6.78 -17.27 -5.17
C GLN A 113 5.79 -18.38 -4.83
N LEU A 114 5.90 -18.91 -3.63
CA LEU A 114 5.02 -19.96 -3.11
C LEU A 114 3.92 -19.33 -2.26
N GLU A 115 2.85 -18.91 -2.89
CA GLU A 115 1.84 -17.99 -2.38
C GLU A 115 1.24 -18.41 -1.02
N SER A 116 0.76 -19.64 -0.90
CA SER A 116 0.11 -20.16 0.32
C SER A 116 1.02 -21.07 1.14
N PHE A 117 2.28 -21.19 0.74
CA PHE A 117 3.23 -22.05 1.44
C PHE A 117 3.69 -21.37 2.73
N PHE A 118 3.69 -22.14 3.80
CA PHE A 118 4.29 -21.76 5.08
C PHE A 118 4.85 -22.98 5.80
N ASP A 119 5.78 -22.74 6.70
CA ASP A 119 6.35 -23.77 7.54
C ASP A 119 5.41 -24.09 8.70
N VAL A 120 4.84 -25.29 8.67
CA VAL A 120 3.87 -25.73 9.67
C VAL A 120 4.48 -25.91 11.07
N ASP A 121 5.80 -26.09 11.17
CA ASP A 121 6.51 -26.18 12.45
C ASP A 121 6.50 -24.81 13.21
N MET A 122 6.16 -23.74 12.51
CA MET A 122 5.97 -22.41 13.12
C MET A 122 4.60 -22.21 13.77
N VAL A 123 3.68 -23.15 13.59
CA VAL A 123 2.34 -23.04 14.20
C VAL A 123 2.44 -23.38 15.68
N LYS A 124 2.09 -22.40 16.52
CA LYS A 124 2.13 -22.56 17.97
C LYS A 124 1.21 -23.72 18.41
N ASP A 125 1.69 -24.50 19.36
CA ASP A 125 0.97 -25.62 19.96
C ASP A 125 0.61 -26.76 18.96
N LEU A 126 1.30 -26.82 17.80
CA LEU A 126 1.19 -27.92 16.85
C LEU A 126 2.42 -28.82 16.92
N GLU A 127 2.20 -30.09 17.29
CA GLU A 127 3.24 -31.12 17.25
C GLU A 127 2.96 -32.12 16.11
N LEU A 128 3.94 -32.30 15.26
CA LEU A 128 3.84 -33.24 14.14
C LEU A 128 4.60 -34.53 14.44
N SER A 129 4.04 -35.69 14.07
CA SER A 129 4.67 -36.99 14.22
C SER A 129 5.89 -37.18 13.32
N LYS A 130 6.02 -36.37 12.27
CA LYS A 130 7.15 -36.34 11.33
C LYS A 130 7.20 -34.98 10.63
N ASP A 131 8.37 -34.64 10.11
CA ASP A 131 8.59 -33.44 9.28
C ASP A 131 7.66 -33.48 8.05
N ALA A 132 6.82 -32.43 7.93
CA ALA A 132 5.85 -32.29 6.83
C ALA A 132 6.48 -31.78 5.53
N ILE A 133 7.61 -31.06 5.62
CA ILE A 133 8.27 -30.39 4.50
C ILE A 133 9.77 -30.64 4.47
N PRO A 134 10.22 -31.91 4.49
CA PRO A 134 11.62 -32.26 4.71
C PRO A 134 12.56 -31.72 3.64
N ASN A 135 12.09 -31.58 2.41
CA ASN A 135 12.90 -31.01 1.33
C ASN A 135 13.16 -29.50 1.55
N PHE A 136 12.18 -28.78 2.02
CA PHE A 136 12.33 -27.36 2.33
C PHE A 136 13.29 -27.13 3.50
N HIS A 137 13.13 -27.90 4.58
CA HIS A 137 14.06 -27.86 5.73
C HIS A 137 15.49 -28.24 5.35
N LYS A 138 15.65 -29.19 4.41
CA LYS A 138 16.97 -29.52 3.86
C LYS A 138 17.60 -28.33 3.11
N LEU A 139 16.79 -27.62 2.29
CA LEU A 139 17.27 -26.42 1.59
C LEU A 139 17.66 -25.31 2.57
N GLN A 140 16.85 -25.05 3.60
CA GLN A 140 17.18 -24.10 4.65
C GLN A 140 18.50 -24.39 5.34
N LYS A 141 18.76 -25.67 5.64
CA LYS A 141 20.03 -26.11 6.27
C LYS A 141 21.25 -25.99 5.36
N SER A 142 21.04 -26.05 4.04
CA SER A 142 22.13 -26.16 3.05
C SER A 142 22.44 -24.85 2.35
N PHE A 143 21.53 -23.88 2.38
CA PHE A 143 21.66 -22.61 1.64
C PHE A 143 21.31 -21.43 2.55
N SER A 144 21.68 -20.24 2.10
CA SER A 144 21.31 -18.99 2.78
C SER A 144 19.80 -18.85 2.84
N ASN A 145 19.30 -18.53 4.02
CA ASN A 145 17.85 -18.36 4.25
C ASN A 145 17.62 -17.27 5.31
N GLY A 146 16.35 -16.82 5.42
CA GLY A 146 15.94 -15.82 6.38
C GLY A 146 14.46 -15.51 6.26
N PHE A 147 14.00 -14.56 7.08
CA PHE A 147 12.63 -14.06 7.03
C PHE A 147 12.58 -12.75 6.26
N LEU A 148 11.57 -12.61 5.41
CA LEU A 148 11.25 -11.38 4.70
C LEU A 148 9.95 -10.80 5.29
N THR A 149 9.99 -9.53 5.66
CA THR A 149 8.75 -8.82 6.01
C THR A 149 8.01 -8.47 4.73
N VAL A 150 6.79 -8.94 4.60
CA VAL A 150 5.94 -8.72 3.42
C VAL A 150 4.83 -7.71 3.73
N PRO A 151 4.32 -6.96 2.73
CA PRO A 151 3.38 -5.87 2.94
C PRO A 151 1.95 -6.34 3.25
N THR A 152 1.63 -7.61 3.04
CA THR A 152 0.27 -8.13 3.14
C THR A 152 0.17 -9.42 3.94
N VAL A 153 -0.96 -9.59 4.63
CA VAL A 153 -1.32 -10.80 5.39
C VAL A 153 -2.67 -11.31 4.91
N GLY A 154 -2.73 -12.59 4.57
CA GLY A 154 -3.98 -13.29 4.22
C GLY A 154 -4.50 -13.07 2.79
N ALA A 155 -4.26 -11.91 2.18
CA ALA A 155 -4.64 -11.61 0.80
C ALA A 155 -3.73 -10.51 0.24
N GLY A 156 -3.64 -10.40 -1.09
CA GLY A 156 -2.87 -9.37 -1.75
C GLY A 156 -1.39 -9.71 -1.96
N THR A 157 -1.06 -10.99 -2.12
CA THR A 157 0.30 -11.48 -2.46
C THR A 157 0.91 -10.81 -3.68
N VAL A 158 0.07 -10.27 -4.57
CA VAL A 158 0.48 -9.43 -5.70
C VAL A 158 1.28 -8.18 -5.28
N ASN A 159 1.06 -7.65 -4.07
CA ASN A 159 1.86 -6.54 -3.55
C ASN A 159 3.26 -7.01 -3.12
N THR A 160 3.38 -8.23 -2.60
CA THR A 160 4.68 -8.85 -2.33
C THR A 160 5.45 -9.09 -3.62
N GLU A 161 4.78 -9.59 -4.67
CA GLU A 161 5.36 -9.74 -6.00
C GLU A 161 5.84 -8.40 -6.56
N PHE A 162 5.03 -7.35 -6.42
CA PHE A 162 5.41 -6.00 -6.84
C PHE A 162 6.69 -5.53 -6.14
N GLU A 163 6.79 -5.65 -4.83
CA GLU A 163 7.98 -5.25 -4.07
C GLU A 163 9.21 -6.05 -4.49
N MET A 164 9.06 -7.36 -4.70
CA MET A 164 10.16 -8.24 -5.13
C MET A 164 10.66 -7.90 -6.55
N LEU A 165 9.78 -7.56 -7.47
CA LEU A 165 10.14 -7.28 -8.86
C LEU A 165 10.67 -5.87 -9.07
N THR A 166 10.18 -4.89 -8.30
CA THR A 166 10.50 -3.47 -8.53
C THR A 166 11.47 -2.90 -7.50
N GLY A 167 11.61 -3.53 -6.34
CA GLY A 167 12.34 -2.98 -5.20
C GLY A 167 11.64 -1.79 -4.53
N MET A 168 10.44 -1.40 -4.97
CA MET A 168 9.66 -0.33 -4.38
C MET A 168 8.84 -0.86 -3.21
N SER A 169 8.68 -0.07 -2.15
CA SER A 169 7.82 -0.46 -1.04
C SER A 169 6.36 -0.11 -1.32
N GLN A 170 5.46 -1.04 -1.09
CA GLN A 170 4.02 -0.80 -1.16
C GLN A 170 3.56 0.32 -0.21
N ARG A 171 4.29 0.55 0.89
CA ARG A 171 4.03 1.65 1.84
C ARG A 171 4.10 3.03 1.21
N ASP A 172 4.84 3.17 0.12
CA ASP A 172 5.05 4.43 -0.57
C ASP A 172 3.83 4.86 -1.40
N PHE A 173 2.87 3.96 -1.60
CA PHE A 173 1.70 4.16 -2.46
C PHE A 173 0.39 4.47 -1.71
N GLY A 174 0.42 4.51 -0.39
CA GLY A 174 -0.76 4.74 0.44
C GLY A 174 -1.43 3.46 0.95
N THR A 175 -2.37 3.67 1.84
CA THR A 175 -3.05 2.57 2.54
C THR A 175 -3.89 1.73 1.59
N SER A 176 -3.69 0.42 1.61
CA SER A 176 -4.45 -0.55 0.80
C SER A 176 -4.34 -0.36 -0.73
N GLU A 177 -3.31 0.31 -1.20
CA GLU A 177 -3.06 0.48 -2.62
C GLU A 177 -2.62 -0.85 -3.26
N TYR A 178 -3.02 -1.04 -4.51
CA TYR A 178 -2.61 -2.14 -5.36
C TYR A 178 -1.97 -1.57 -6.64
N PRO A 179 -0.64 -1.40 -6.69
CA PRO A 179 0.04 -0.75 -7.82
C PRO A 179 -0.34 -1.32 -9.19
N TYR A 180 -0.53 -2.62 -9.31
CA TYR A 180 -0.98 -3.26 -10.55
C TYR A 180 -2.39 -2.84 -11.00
N LYS A 181 -3.26 -2.45 -10.06
CA LYS A 181 -4.63 -2.02 -10.37
C LYS A 181 -4.73 -0.54 -10.66
N THR A 182 -3.78 0.26 -10.24
CA THR A 182 -3.82 1.71 -10.26
C THR A 182 -2.69 2.31 -11.09
N ILE A 183 -1.51 2.46 -10.54
CA ILE A 183 -0.39 3.17 -11.15
C ILE A 183 0.13 2.44 -12.39
N LEU A 184 0.37 1.13 -12.29
CA LEU A 184 0.93 0.34 -13.37
C LEU A 184 -0.03 0.09 -14.55
N ARG A 185 -1.30 0.47 -14.39
CA ARG A 185 -2.21 0.52 -15.55
C ARG A 185 -1.93 1.69 -16.50
N LYS A 186 -1.20 2.70 -16.04
CA LYS A 186 -0.96 3.94 -16.79
C LYS A 186 0.51 4.20 -17.04
N THR A 187 1.39 3.62 -16.24
CA THR A 187 2.83 3.83 -16.28
C THR A 187 3.57 2.51 -16.20
N ALA A 188 4.74 2.42 -16.83
CA ALA A 188 5.67 1.33 -16.60
C ALA A 188 6.51 1.63 -15.34
N ALA A 189 6.91 0.59 -14.62
CA ALA A 189 7.88 0.68 -13.54
C ALA A 189 9.15 -0.07 -13.95
N GLU A 190 10.29 0.43 -13.48
CA GLU A 190 11.55 -0.30 -13.54
C GLU A 190 11.41 -1.59 -12.73
N SER A 191 12.02 -2.65 -13.20
CA SER A 191 11.97 -3.95 -12.54
C SER A 191 13.25 -4.74 -12.79
N ILE A 192 13.52 -5.71 -11.93
CA ILE A 192 14.66 -6.61 -12.08
C ILE A 192 14.71 -7.27 -13.48
N CYS A 193 13.58 -7.46 -14.13
CA CYS A 193 13.52 -7.99 -15.50
C CYS A 193 14.12 -7.02 -16.52
N TYR A 194 13.92 -5.71 -16.35
CA TYR A 194 14.55 -4.68 -17.18
C TYR A 194 16.06 -4.62 -16.95
N ASP A 195 16.48 -4.66 -15.68
CA ASP A 195 17.89 -4.64 -15.31
C ASP A 195 18.64 -5.84 -15.89
N LEU A 196 18.08 -7.03 -15.72
CA LEU A 196 18.66 -8.26 -16.25
C LEU A 196 18.68 -8.28 -17.78
N LYS A 197 17.69 -7.68 -18.44
CA LYS A 197 17.66 -7.56 -19.89
C LYS A 197 18.85 -6.76 -20.43
N GLN A 198 19.29 -5.72 -19.74
CA GLN A 198 20.48 -4.96 -20.11
C GLN A 198 21.77 -5.81 -20.04
N LEU A 199 21.76 -6.85 -19.20
CA LEU A 199 22.83 -7.83 -19.09
C LEU A 199 22.70 -9.02 -20.04
N GLY A 200 21.73 -8.99 -20.98
CA GLY A 200 21.52 -10.02 -21.99
C GLY A 200 20.60 -11.16 -21.59
N TYR A 201 19.90 -11.06 -20.46
CA TYR A 201 18.92 -12.09 -20.05
C TYR A 201 17.59 -11.95 -20.82
N ALA A 202 16.94 -13.08 -21.04
CA ALA A 202 15.53 -13.15 -21.42
C ALA A 202 14.69 -13.48 -20.18
N SER A 203 13.60 -12.74 -19.97
CA SER A 203 12.70 -12.97 -18.84
C SER A 203 11.43 -13.67 -19.27
N HIS A 204 11.02 -14.65 -18.50
CA HIS A 204 9.77 -15.40 -18.69
C HIS A 204 9.00 -15.37 -17.38
N CYS A 205 7.70 -15.13 -17.46
CA CYS A 205 6.78 -15.18 -16.33
C CYS A 205 5.80 -16.34 -16.53
N VAL A 206 5.60 -17.14 -15.48
CA VAL A 206 4.60 -18.21 -15.47
C VAL A 206 3.70 -17.96 -14.26
N HIS A 207 2.40 -17.84 -14.51
CA HIS A 207 1.38 -17.62 -13.49
C HIS A 207 0.19 -18.55 -13.78
N ASN A 208 -0.40 -19.12 -12.72
CA ASN A 208 -1.60 -19.98 -12.80
C ASN A 208 -2.89 -19.18 -12.59
#